data_f5b7ce8b514b83f0eb37613470cbda8b
#
_entry.id   f5b7ce8b514b83f0eb37613470cbda8b
#
_cell.length_a   1.000
_cell.length_b   1.000
_cell.length_c   1.000
_cell.angle_alpha   90.00
_cell.angle_beta   90.00
_cell.angle_gamma   90.00
#
_symmetry.space_group_name_H-M   'P 1'
#
loop_
_entity.id
_entity.type
_entity.pdbx_description
1 polymer ?
#
loop_
_entity_poly.entity_id
_entity_poly.type
_entity_poly.pdbx_seq_one_letter_code
_entity_poly.pdbx_strand_id
1 'polypeptide(L)'
;MHREGHLDDAYWALRLSLGSTAFLAGLDKFTNLLTNWDKYLAPQVREKLPVSGRKFMYGVGIIEMLVGVGILTRTPKLASYTASAWLLSIAAELALNGDYDIAVRDVNMAIAAYALARSEGERQHASEAEYGEDAGLERVA
;
A
#
# COMPACT_ATOMS: atom_id res chain seq x y z
N MET A 1 15.03 25.94 4.24
CA MET A 1 14.86 25.64 2.81
C MET A 1 15.38 24.26 2.36
N HIS A 2 16.51 23.73 2.86
CA HIS A 2 17.00 22.39 2.47
C HIS A 2 16.29 21.19 3.12
N ARG A 3 15.65 21.36 4.27
CA ARG A 3 15.01 20.25 5.01
C ARG A 3 13.69 19.78 4.40
N GLU A 4 12.92 20.70 3.84
CA GLU A 4 11.61 20.37 3.25
C GLU A 4 11.76 19.57 1.95
N GLY A 5 12.75 19.90 1.11
CA GLY A 5 13.00 19.14 -0.12
C GLY A 5 13.33 17.67 0.12
N HIS A 6 14.11 17.34 1.15
CA HIS A 6 14.45 15.95 1.46
C HIS A 6 13.28 15.13 2.00
N LEU A 7 12.34 15.75 2.72
CA LEU A 7 11.11 15.09 3.17
C LEU A 7 10.17 14.83 2.00
N ASP A 8 10.12 15.74 1.04
CA ASP A 8 9.36 15.54 -0.20
C ASP A 8 9.93 14.41 -1.05
N ASP A 9 11.24 14.32 -1.19
CA ASP A 9 11.91 13.24 -1.92
C ASP A 9 11.62 11.88 -1.29
N ALA A 10 11.67 11.78 0.04
CA ALA A 10 11.38 10.55 0.77
C ALA A 10 9.90 10.13 0.63
N TYR A 11 9.00 11.10 0.71
CA TYR A 11 7.58 10.88 0.49
C TYR A 11 7.30 10.32 -0.90
N TRP A 12 7.84 10.96 -1.95
CA TRP A 12 7.63 10.51 -3.32
C TRP A 12 8.28 9.17 -3.61
N ALA A 13 9.45 8.90 -3.04
CA ALA A 13 10.11 7.61 -3.15
C ALA A 13 9.24 6.49 -2.57
N LEU A 14 8.68 6.68 -1.38
CA LEU A 14 7.76 5.73 -0.75
C LEU A 14 6.48 5.55 -1.57
N ARG A 15 5.88 6.65 -2.02
CA ARG A 15 4.63 6.64 -2.77
C ARG A 15 4.76 5.91 -4.09
N LEU A 16 5.78 6.24 -4.87
CA LEU A 16 6.05 5.60 -6.16
C LEU A 16 6.43 4.12 -5.98
N SER A 17 7.31 3.81 -5.03
CA SER A 17 7.76 2.46 -4.76
C SER A 17 6.59 1.55 -4.33
N LEU A 18 5.86 1.93 -3.29
CA LEU A 18 4.76 1.12 -2.76
C LEU A 18 3.60 0.99 -3.75
N GLY A 19 3.21 2.08 -4.40
CA GLY A 19 2.13 2.06 -5.37
C GLY A 19 2.45 1.22 -6.60
N SER A 20 3.66 1.36 -7.15
CA SER A 20 4.11 0.53 -8.28
C SER A 20 4.24 -0.93 -7.91
N THR A 21 4.80 -1.23 -6.73
CA THR A 21 4.94 -2.61 -6.26
C THR A 21 3.58 -3.29 -6.08
N ALA A 22 2.62 -2.62 -5.44
CA ALA A 22 1.28 -3.17 -5.26
C ALA A 22 0.59 -3.42 -6.61
N PHE A 23 0.69 -2.47 -7.54
CA PHE A 23 0.10 -2.62 -8.88
C PHE A 23 0.73 -3.78 -9.66
N LEU A 24 2.06 -3.84 -9.72
CA LEU A 24 2.79 -4.87 -10.47
C LEU A 24 2.62 -6.26 -9.86
N ALA A 25 2.64 -6.38 -8.53
CA ALA A 25 2.39 -7.64 -7.85
C ALA A 25 0.95 -8.14 -8.08
N GLY A 26 -0.01 -7.22 -8.07
CA GLY A 26 -1.40 -7.54 -8.41
C GLY A 26 -1.55 -8.01 -9.86
N LEU A 27 -0.93 -7.32 -10.79
CA LEU A 27 -0.92 -7.69 -12.22
C LEU A 27 -0.26 -9.05 -12.44
N ASP A 28 0.84 -9.31 -11.75
CA ASP A 28 1.59 -10.57 -11.92
C ASP A 28 0.79 -11.80 -11.45
N LYS A 29 -0.20 -11.64 -10.59
CA LYS A 29 -1.10 -12.73 -10.20
C LYS A 29 -1.92 -13.31 -11.38
N PHE A 30 -2.03 -12.56 -12.47
CA PHE A 30 -2.66 -13.03 -13.71
C PHE A 30 -1.67 -13.70 -14.65
N THR A 31 -0.39 -13.36 -14.59
CA THR A 31 0.65 -13.80 -15.52
C THR A 31 1.61 -14.82 -14.93
N ASN A 32 1.85 -14.78 -13.61
CA ASN A 32 2.86 -15.58 -12.90
C ASN A 32 4.26 -15.48 -13.54
N LEU A 33 4.64 -14.28 -14.01
CA LEU A 33 5.96 -14.04 -14.58
C LEU A 33 7.04 -13.91 -13.51
N LEU A 34 6.74 -13.24 -12.39
CA LEU A 34 7.67 -13.05 -11.28
C LEU A 34 7.73 -14.29 -10.40
N THR A 35 6.57 -14.87 -10.08
CA THR A 35 6.47 -16.06 -9.24
C THR A 35 5.13 -16.77 -9.41
N ASN A 36 5.08 -18.05 -9.00
CA ASN A 36 3.82 -18.76 -8.87
C ASN A 36 3.19 -18.43 -7.51
N TRP A 37 2.21 -17.54 -7.53
CA TRP A 37 1.54 -17.03 -6.32
C TRP A 37 0.73 -18.10 -5.58
N ASP A 38 0.23 -19.13 -6.27
CA ASP A 38 -0.56 -20.20 -5.67
C ASP A 38 0.21 -20.98 -4.59
N LYS A 39 1.55 -21.01 -4.66
CA LYS A 39 2.40 -21.70 -3.67
C LYS A 39 2.40 -21.04 -2.29
N TYR A 40 2.12 -19.74 -2.24
CA TYR A 40 2.11 -18.97 -1.00
C TYR A 40 0.77 -19.04 -0.24
N LEU A 41 -0.25 -19.62 -0.85
CA LEU A 41 -1.56 -19.79 -0.20
C LEU A 41 -1.50 -20.98 0.78
N ALA A 42 -1.60 -20.67 2.07
CA ALA A 42 -1.55 -21.67 3.13
C ALA A 42 -2.65 -22.74 2.96
N PRO A 43 -2.34 -24.03 3.19
CA PRO A 43 -3.33 -25.10 3.06
C PRO A 43 -4.57 -24.86 3.90
N GLN A 44 -4.43 -24.35 5.11
CA GLN A 44 -5.53 -24.05 6.03
C GLN A 44 -6.49 -22.98 5.48
N VAL A 45 -5.96 -22.02 4.70
CA VAL A 45 -6.76 -21.01 4.02
C VAL A 45 -7.41 -21.63 2.78
N ARG A 46 -6.64 -22.35 1.98
CA ARG A 46 -7.12 -22.98 0.74
C ARG A 46 -8.31 -23.93 0.98
N GLU A 47 -8.29 -24.72 2.05
CA GLU A 47 -9.35 -25.66 2.40
C GLU A 47 -10.68 -24.97 2.77
N LYS A 48 -10.61 -23.73 3.26
CA LYS A 48 -11.79 -22.95 3.65
C LYS A 48 -12.36 -22.07 2.53
N LEU A 49 -11.65 -21.97 1.40
CA LEU A 49 -12.09 -21.14 0.28
C LEU A 49 -13.25 -21.81 -0.49
N PRO A 50 -14.31 -21.06 -0.81
CA PRO A 50 -15.42 -21.56 -1.64
C PRO A 50 -15.06 -21.63 -3.14
N VAL A 51 -13.85 -21.18 -3.51
CA VAL A 51 -13.34 -21.10 -4.88
C VAL A 51 -11.94 -21.69 -4.97
N SER A 52 -11.47 -22.00 -6.18
CA SER A 52 -10.10 -22.49 -6.37
C SER A 52 -9.07 -21.42 -5.95
N GLY A 53 -7.89 -21.85 -5.46
CA GLY A 53 -6.80 -20.96 -5.08
C GLY A 53 -6.45 -19.95 -6.19
N ARG A 54 -6.45 -20.38 -7.46
CA ARG A 54 -6.19 -19.54 -8.62
C ARG A 54 -7.21 -18.39 -8.76
N LYS A 55 -8.51 -18.70 -8.63
CA LYS A 55 -9.57 -17.67 -8.68
C LYS A 55 -9.47 -16.70 -7.51
N PHE A 56 -9.12 -17.22 -6.34
CA PHE A 56 -8.84 -16.38 -5.16
C PHE A 56 -7.68 -15.42 -5.43
N MET A 57 -6.56 -15.91 -5.99
CA MET A 57 -5.40 -15.08 -6.31
C MET A 57 -5.72 -14.01 -7.37
N TYR A 58 -6.61 -14.26 -8.31
CA TYR A 58 -7.09 -13.21 -9.22
C TYR A 58 -7.84 -12.10 -8.48
N GLY A 59 -8.69 -12.46 -7.52
CA GLY A 59 -9.37 -11.49 -6.65
C GLY A 59 -8.38 -10.64 -5.84
N VAL A 60 -7.38 -11.29 -5.24
CA VAL A 60 -6.28 -10.62 -4.53
C VAL A 60 -5.53 -9.66 -5.47
N GLY A 61 -5.21 -10.11 -6.69
CA GLY A 61 -4.54 -9.28 -7.69
C GLY A 61 -5.31 -8.01 -8.06
N ILE A 62 -6.63 -8.12 -8.21
CA ILE A 62 -7.49 -6.95 -8.48
C ILE A 62 -7.43 -5.96 -7.31
N ILE A 63 -7.53 -6.43 -6.07
CA ILE A 63 -7.45 -5.57 -4.87
C ILE A 63 -6.09 -4.86 -4.82
N GLU A 64 -5.01 -5.58 -5.04
CA GLU A 64 -3.66 -4.99 -5.04
C GLU A 64 -3.47 -3.94 -6.13
N MET A 65 -3.97 -4.19 -7.34
CA MET A 65 -3.92 -3.17 -8.41
C MET A 65 -4.72 -1.93 -8.03
N LEU A 66 -5.92 -2.08 -7.47
CA LEU A 66 -6.74 -0.93 -7.03
C LEU A 66 -6.07 -0.13 -5.91
N VAL A 67 -5.46 -0.82 -4.95
CA VAL A 67 -4.67 -0.19 -3.87
C VAL A 67 -3.47 0.54 -4.45
N GLY A 68 -2.73 -0.07 -5.37
CA GLY A 68 -1.59 0.55 -6.06
C GLY A 68 -1.98 1.83 -6.80
N VAL A 69 -3.07 1.79 -7.57
CA VAL A 69 -3.63 2.97 -8.26
C VAL A 69 -4.05 4.04 -7.25
N GLY A 70 -4.70 3.64 -6.14
CA GLY A 70 -5.12 4.57 -5.10
C GLY A 70 -3.94 5.31 -4.45
N ILE A 71 -2.82 4.61 -4.18
CA ILE A 71 -1.59 5.22 -3.67
C ILE A 71 -1.00 6.22 -4.67
N LEU A 72 -0.97 5.85 -5.96
CA LEU A 72 -0.36 6.67 -7.00
C LEU A 72 -1.21 7.88 -7.42
N THR A 73 -2.51 7.88 -7.14
CA THR A 73 -3.45 8.89 -7.64
C THR A 73 -4.02 9.79 -6.53
N ARG A 74 -5.35 9.83 -6.38
CA ARG A 74 -6.06 10.85 -5.60
C ARG A 74 -6.30 10.50 -4.13
N THR A 75 -6.11 9.25 -3.74
CA THR A 75 -6.43 8.76 -2.40
C THR A 75 -5.25 8.11 -1.68
N PRO A 76 -4.04 8.73 -1.67
CA PRO A 76 -2.84 8.07 -1.16
C PRO A 76 -2.94 7.74 0.33
N LYS A 77 -3.57 8.59 1.14
CA LYS A 77 -3.74 8.35 2.58
C LYS A 77 -4.57 7.09 2.86
N LEU A 78 -5.78 7.02 2.29
CA LEU A 78 -6.68 5.89 2.50
C LEU A 78 -6.10 4.62 1.90
N ALA A 79 -5.60 4.68 0.66
CA ALA A 79 -5.00 3.55 -0.02
C ALA A 79 -3.77 3.01 0.71
N SER A 80 -2.94 3.87 1.30
CA SER A 80 -1.77 3.46 2.09
C SER A 80 -2.15 2.79 3.41
N TYR A 81 -3.18 3.27 4.12
CA TYR A 81 -3.70 2.55 5.28
C TYR A 81 -4.27 1.17 4.89
N THR A 82 -5.00 1.11 3.79
CA THR A 82 -5.53 -0.16 3.25
C THR A 82 -4.38 -1.10 2.88
N ALA A 83 -3.34 -0.60 2.22
CA ALA A 83 -2.15 -1.37 1.88
C ALA A 83 -1.45 -1.93 3.14
N SER A 84 -1.30 -1.10 4.19
CA SER A 84 -0.69 -1.52 5.45
C SER A 84 -1.47 -2.68 6.09
N ALA A 85 -2.78 -2.55 6.23
CA ALA A 85 -3.62 -3.61 6.80
C ALA A 85 -3.63 -4.87 5.93
N TRP A 86 -3.66 -4.71 4.61
CA TRP A 86 -3.63 -5.80 3.64
C TRP A 86 -2.31 -6.58 3.70
N LEU A 87 -1.17 -5.89 3.72
CA LEU A 87 0.16 -6.50 3.83
C LEU A 87 0.34 -7.25 5.16
N LEU A 88 -0.19 -6.75 6.27
CA LEU A 88 -0.20 -7.49 7.53
C LEU A 88 -1.02 -8.78 7.44
N SER A 89 -2.14 -8.76 6.74
CA SER A 89 -2.98 -9.94 6.51
C SER A 89 -2.22 -10.99 5.66
N ILE A 90 -1.52 -10.54 4.61
CA ILE A 90 -0.68 -11.40 3.78
C ILE A 90 0.48 -11.96 4.61
N ALA A 91 1.15 -11.13 5.42
CA ALA A 91 2.25 -11.59 6.28
C ALA A 91 1.80 -12.66 7.27
N ALA A 92 0.61 -12.52 7.85
CA ALA A 92 0.04 -13.54 8.72
C ALA A 92 -0.24 -14.85 7.98
N GLU A 93 -0.79 -14.78 6.77
CA GLU A 93 -1.03 -15.94 5.91
C GLU A 93 0.26 -16.64 5.50
N LEU A 94 1.30 -15.89 5.10
CA LEU A 94 2.62 -16.41 4.77
C LEU A 94 3.28 -17.09 5.98
N ALA A 95 3.13 -16.52 7.18
CA ALA A 95 3.63 -17.14 8.41
C ALA A 95 2.93 -18.47 8.71
N LEU A 96 1.63 -18.58 8.44
CA LEU A 96 0.89 -19.85 8.55
C LEU A 96 1.36 -20.89 7.52
N ASN A 97 1.83 -20.43 6.37
CA ASN A 97 2.39 -21.30 5.32
C ASN A 97 3.85 -21.69 5.60
N GLY A 98 4.54 -21.04 6.55
CA GLY A 98 5.94 -21.26 6.88
C GLY A 98 6.94 -20.40 6.11
N ASP A 99 6.46 -19.46 5.28
CA ASP A 99 7.27 -18.53 4.46
C ASP A 99 7.67 -17.29 5.28
N TYR A 100 8.38 -17.48 6.37
CA TYR A 100 8.71 -16.43 7.36
C TYR A 100 9.57 -15.31 6.79
N ASP A 101 10.48 -15.60 5.86
CA ASP A 101 11.35 -14.63 5.20
C ASP A 101 10.52 -13.61 4.40
N ILE A 102 9.51 -14.08 3.67
CA ILE A 102 8.60 -13.23 2.90
C ILE A 102 7.61 -12.53 3.83
N ALA A 103 7.15 -13.20 4.88
CA ALA A 103 6.28 -12.60 5.89
C ALA A 103 6.94 -11.37 6.56
N VAL A 104 8.21 -11.46 6.94
CA VAL A 104 8.98 -10.34 7.50
C VAL A 104 9.12 -9.19 6.50
N ARG A 105 9.35 -9.48 5.23
CA ARG A 105 9.36 -8.47 4.17
C ARG A 105 8.03 -7.71 4.11
N ASP A 106 6.91 -8.43 4.13
CA ASP A 106 5.59 -7.83 4.02
C ASP A 106 5.20 -7.01 5.27
N VAL A 107 5.67 -7.41 6.46
CA VAL A 107 5.57 -6.56 7.67
C VAL A 107 6.32 -5.24 7.50
N ASN A 108 7.56 -5.28 6.97
CA ASN A 108 8.31 -4.05 6.70
C ASN A 108 7.62 -3.16 5.66
N MET A 109 7.04 -3.73 4.62
CA MET A 109 6.27 -2.99 3.64
C MET A 109 4.98 -2.40 4.24
N ALA A 110 4.33 -3.10 5.17
CA ALA A 110 3.17 -2.60 5.90
C ALA A 110 3.52 -1.37 6.77
N ILE A 111 4.67 -1.41 7.44
CA ILE A 111 5.18 -0.27 8.22
C ILE A 111 5.46 0.92 7.29
N ALA A 112 6.10 0.69 6.15
CA ALA A 112 6.36 1.74 5.17
C ALA A 112 5.07 2.35 4.60
N ALA A 113 4.06 1.53 4.33
CA ALA A 113 2.73 2.00 3.89
C ALA A 113 2.02 2.81 4.98
N TYR A 114 2.12 2.40 6.24
CA TYR A 114 1.62 3.17 7.37
C TYR A 114 2.32 4.53 7.49
N ALA A 115 3.65 4.57 7.37
CA ALA A 115 4.43 5.82 7.41
C ALA A 115 4.02 6.76 6.27
N LEU A 116 3.79 6.23 5.06
CA LEU A 116 3.29 7.02 3.93
C LEU A 116 1.90 7.60 4.22
N ALA A 117 0.98 6.81 4.79
CA ALA A 117 -0.36 7.29 5.15
C ALA A 117 -0.31 8.43 6.19
N ARG A 118 0.60 8.33 7.16
CA ARG A 118 0.81 9.36 8.19
C ARG A 118 1.37 10.65 7.60
N SER A 119 2.41 10.55 6.77
CA SER A 119 3.03 11.70 6.11
C SER A 119 2.06 12.43 5.18
N GLU A 120 1.20 11.71 4.47
CA GLU A 120 0.14 12.31 3.66
C GLU A 120 -0.88 13.08 4.51
N GLY A 121 -1.25 12.55 5.67
CA GLY A 121 -2.14 13.23 6.60
C GLY A 121 -1.57 14.57 7.09
N GLU A 122 -0.30 14.59 7.43
CA GLU A 122 0.39 15.82 7.86
C GLU A 122 0.49 16.86 6.73
N ARG A 123 0.76 16.42 5.50
CA ARG A 123 0.79 17.30 4.30
C ARG A 123 -0.57 17.95 4.04
N GLN A 124 -1.66 17.18 4.16
CA GLN A 124 -3.02 17.71 3.97
C GLN A 124 -3.35 18.79 5.01
N HIS A 125 -3.03 18.55 6.30
CA HIS A 125 -3.27 19.53 7.36
C HIS A 125 -2.42 20.81 7.19
N ALA A 126 -1.16 20.67 6.76
CA ALA A 126 -0.30 21.83 6.48
C ALA A 126 -0.87 22.70 5.36
N SER A 127 -1.32 22.09 4.27
CA SER A 127 -1.94 22.78 3.13
C SER A 127 -3.27 23.48 3.50
N GLU A 128 -4.09 22.83 4.33
CA GLU A 128 -5.34 23.42 4.82
C GLU A 128 -5.10 24.63 5.72
N ALA A 129 -4.07 24.57 6.58
CA ALA A 129 -3.68 25.67 7.45
C ALA A 129 -3.20 26.90 6.67
N GLU A 130 -2.34 26.68 5.66
CA GLU A 130 -1.83 27.74 4.77
C GLU A 130 -2.95 28.42 3.99
N TYR A 131 -3.87 27.64 3.41
CA TYR A 131 -5.02 28.18 2.70
C TYR A 131 -5.97 28.97 3.62
N GLY A 132 -6.16 28.53 4.85
CA GLY A 132 -6.99 29.22 5.84
C GLY A 132 -6.40 30.54 6.29
N GLU A 133 -5.07 30.64 6.40
CA GLU A 133 -4.34 31.88 6.72
C GLU A 133 -4.45 32.91 5.60
N ASP A 134 -4.23 32.50 4.35
CA ASP A 134 -4.33 33.36 3.17
C ASP A 134 -5.76 33.91 2.99
N ALA A 135 -6.78 33.07 3.16
CA ALA A 135 -8.18 33.49 3.08
C ALA A 135 -8.59 34.44 4.23
N GLY A 136 -7.91 34.33 5.37
CA GLY A 136 -8.07 35.27 6.50
C GLY A 136 -7.49 36.65 6.21
N LEU A 137 -6.33 36.72 5.55
CA LEU A 137 -5.67 37.96 5.17
C LEU A 137 -6.44 38.73 4.11
N GLU A 138 -7.03 38.05 3.12
CA GLU A 138 -7.85 38.69 2.08
C GLU A 138 -9.13 39.33 2.65
N ARG A 139 -9.68 38.84 3.76
CA ARG A 139 -10.88 39.41 4.39
C ARG A 139 -10.62 40.66 5.22
N VAL A 140 -9.38 40.92 5.57
CA VAL A 140 -8.99 42.03 6.45
C VAL A 140 -8.41 43.21 5.62
N ALA A 141 -8.07 42.99 4.37
CA ALA A 141 -7.60 43.99 3.40
C ALA A 141 -8.76 44.66 2.65
#